data_cfa9a5c996725ca8c1e119692b55046c
#
_entry.id   cfa9a5c996725ca8c1e119692b55046c
#
_cell.length_a   1.000
_cell.length_b   1.000
_cell.length_c   1.000
_cell.angle_alpha   90.00
_cell.angle_beta   90.00
_cell.angle_gamma   90.00
#
_symmetry.space_group_name_H-M   'P 1'
#
loop_
_entity.id
_entity.type
_entity.pdbx_description
1 polymer ?
#
loop_
_entity_poly.entity_id
_entity_poly.type
_entity_poly.pdbx_seq_one_letter_code
_entity_poly.pdbx_strand_id
1 'polypeptide(L)'
;MFGLTFRKETEEERWLRKALDGDNTATEWIYRRHVRYLSALCSRYITEDEDIKDVLQESFIKIFTFLDSFKYRGEGSLKAWMAKITLNETLKFVRNNSRLPIDSIDDKDMNIADGDSMETEDIPTDVLHQLIRELPDGYRTVFNLYVIDDKSHKEIAQLLGIKENISASQLHKAKSMLARKIKYYRTINSI
;
A
#
# COMPACT_ATOMS: atom_id res chain seq x y z
N MET A 1 -38.35 11.25 -28.47
CA MET A 1 -37.63 10.00 -28.77
C MET A 1 -36.37 9.96 -27.90
N PHE A 2 -36.46 9.33 -26.73
CA PHE A 2 -35.30 9.22 -25.82
C PHE A 2 -34.43 8.09 -26.36
N GLY A 3 -33.25 8.44 -26.90
CA GLY A 3 -32.24 7.48 -27.30
C GLY A 3 -31.68 6.77 -26.08
N LEU A 4 -32.07 5.52 -25.87
CA LEU A 4 -31.41 4.60 -24.95
C LEU A 4 -30.02 4.36 -25.51
N THR A 5 -29.03 5.10 -25.00
CA THR A 5 -27.60 4.81 -25.22
C THR A 5 -27.32 3.50 -24.49
N PHE A 6 -27.35 2.38 -25.22
CA PHE A 6 -26.87 1.09 -24.68
C PHE A 6 -25.37 1.25 -24.36
N ARG A 7 -25.07 1.40 -23.08
CA ARG A 7 -23.69 1.37 -22.62
C ARG A 7 -23.12 -0.02 -22.96
N LYS A 8 -22.09 -0.05 -23.81
CA LYS A 8 -21.40 -1.31 -24.15
C LYS A 8 -20.77 -1.88 -22.88
N GLU A 9 -21.06 -3.15 -22.58
CA GLU A 9 -20.46 -3.87 -21.48
C GLU A 9 -18.92 -3.85 -21.61
N THR A 10 -18.21 -3.51 -20.55
CA THR A 10 -16.73 -3.53 -20.55
C THR A 10 -16.21 -4.95 -20.43
N GLU A 11 -14.93 -5.16 -20.76
CA GLU A 11 -14.30 -6.46 -20.58
C GLU A 11 -14.30 -6.89 -19.11
N GLU A 12 -13.97 -5.96 -18.19
CA GLU A 12 -13.99 -6.19 -16.74
C GLU A 12 -15.38 -6.61 -16.25
N GLU A 13 -16.43 -5.91 -16.71
CA GLU A 13 -17.82 -6.21 -16.34
C GLU A 13 -18.27 -7.59 -16.82
N ARG A 14 -17.89 -7.96 -18.04
CA ARG A 14 -18.18 -9.28 -18.60
C ARG A 14 -17.50 -10.41 -17.81
N TRP A 15 -16.21 -10.26 -17.47
CA TRP A 15 -15.49 -11.29 -16.72
C TRP A 15 -15.98 -11.37 -15.26
N LEU A 16 -16.32 -10.22 -14.66
CA LEU A 16 -16.93 -10.19 -13.33
C LEU A 16 -18.26 -10.98 -13.30
N ARG A 17 -19.15 -10.75 -14.25
CA ARG A 17 -20.43 -11.47 -14.34
C ARG A 17 -20.23 -12.97 -14.47
N LYS A 18 -19.32 -13.41 -15.35
CA LYS A 18 -18.99 -14.83 -15.50
C LYS A 18 -18.44 -15.45 -14.21
N ALA A 19 -17.60 -14.72 -13.49
CA ALA A 19 -17.06 -15.20 -12.21
C ALA A 19 -18.17 -15.34 -11.15
N LEU A 20 -19.14 -14.42 -11.13
CA LEU A 20 -20.33 -14.51 -10.28
C LEU A 20 -21.25 -15.68 -10.66
N ASP A 21 -21.29 -16.06 -11.94
CA ASP A 21 -22.01 -17.25 -12.44
C ASP A 21 -21.24 -18.58 -12.16
N GLY A 22 -20.07 -18.52 -11.49
CA GLY A 22 -19.28 -19.70 -11.11
C GLY A 22 -18.28 -20.19 -12.17
N ASP A 23 -17.99 -19.35 -13.19
CA ASP A 23 -16.99 -19.71 -14.21
C ASP A 23 -15.57 -19.61 -13.65
N ASN A 24 -14.91 -20.76 -13.46
CA ASN A 24 -13.54 -20.84 -12.97
C ASN A 24 -12.53 -20.12 -13.89
N THR A 25 -12.77 -20.11 -15.20
CA THR A 25 -11.91 -19.41 -16.17
C THR A 25 -11.96 -17.90 -15.92
N ALA A 26 -13.12 -17.38 -15.56
CA ALA A 26 -13.28 -15.96 -15.23
C ALA A 26 -12.61 -15.61 -13.90
N THR A 27 -12.69 -16.48 -12.91
CA THR A 27 -11.96 -16.35 -11.64
C THR A 27 -10.44 -16.31 -11.87
N GLU A 28 -9.93 -17.22 -12.69
CA GLU A 28 -8.52 -17.25 -13.08
C GLU A 28 -8.10 -15.98 -13.83
N TRP A 29 -8.93 -15.47 -14.74
CA TRP A 29 -8.67 -14.23 -15.45
C TRP A 29 -8.56 -13.03 -14.49
N ILE A 30 -9.48 -12.89 -13.53
CA ILE A 30 -9.44 -11.84 -12.51
C ILE A 30 -8.13 -11.95 -11.70
N TYR A 31 -7.76 -13.16 -11.26
CA TYR A 31 -6.52 -13.40 -10.53
C TYR A 31 -5.30 -12.93 -11.34
N ARG A 32 -5.10 -13.46 -12.55
CA ARG A 32 -3.93 -13.18 -13.39
C ARG A 32 -3.78 -11.70 -13.73
N ARG A 33 -4.92 -11.01 -13.93
CA ARG A 33 -4.94 -9.59 -14.28
C ARG A 33 -4.50 -8.71 -13.12
N HIS A 34 -4.76 -9.10 -11.88
CA HIS A 34 -4.56 -8.23 -10.72
C HIS A 34 -3.43 -8.65 -9.79
N VAL A 35 -2.97 -9.90 -9.83
CA VAL A 35 -1.98 -10.42 -8.88
C VAL A 35 -0.69 -9.60 -8.84
N ARG A 36 -0.15 -9.19 -9.98
CA ARG A 36 1.08 -8.36 -10.02
C ARG A 36 0.90 -7.01 -9.34
N TYR A 37 -0.23 -6.35 -9.60
CA TYR A 37 -0.54 -5.07 -8.99
C TYR A 37 -0.72 -5.20 -7.48
N LEU A 38 -1.47 -6.21 -7.02
CA LEU A 38 -1.71 -6.45 -5.59
C LEU A 38 -0.43 -6.88 -4.87
N SER A 39 0.45 -7.66 -5.53
CA SER A 39 1.78 -7.99 -5.01
C SER A 39 2.64 -6.74 -4.82
N ALA A 40 2.68 -5.87 -5.82
CA ALA A 40 3.39 -4.59 -5.72
C ALA A 40 2.82 -3.68 -4.62
N LEU A 41 1.50 -3.75 -4.35
CA LEU A 41 0.90 -3.06 -3.21
C LEU A 41 1.41 -3.62 -1.88
N CYS A 42 1.41 -4.95 -1.71
CA CYS A 42 1.92 -5.60 -0.49
C CYS A 42 3.40 -5.28 -0.25
N SER A 43 4.23 -5.30 -1.31
CA SER A 43 5.69 -5.10 -1.21
C SER A 43 6.10 -3.70 -0.74
N ARG A 44 5.19 -2.73 -0.71
CA ARG A 44 5.43 -1.43 -0.08
C ARG A 44 5.49 -1.51 1.44
N TYR A 45 4.85 -2.52 2.02
CA TYR A 45 4.68 -2.69 3.46
C TYR A 45 5.43 -3.89 4.03
N ILE A 46 5.59 -4.95 3.23
CA ILE A 46 6.21 -6.23 3.60
C ILE A 46 7.45 -6.42 2.73
N THR A 47 8.56 -6.84 3.34
CA THR A 47 9.85 -7.05 2.64
C THR A 47 10.06 -8.49 2.21
N GLU A 48 9.54 -9.45 2.97
CA GLU A 48 9.75 -10.87 2.73
C GLU A 48 8.75 -11.41 1.70
N ASP A 49 9.26 -12.03 0.65
CA ASP A 49 8.45 -12.53 -0.47
C ASP A 49 7.46 -13.63 -0.05
N GLU A 50 7.81 -14.47 0.92
CA GLU A 50 6.90 -15.52 1.42
C GLU A 50 5.72 -14.90 2.17
N ASP A 51 5.96 -13.90 3.01
CA ASP A 51 4.89 -13.17 3.71
C ASP A 51 3.95 -12.44 2.72
N ILE A 52 4.51 -11.89 1.64
CA ILE A 52 3.72 -11.26 0.56
C ILE A 52 2.80 -12.31 -0.10
N LYS A 53 3.31 -13.52 -0.38
CA LYS A 53 2.50 -14.60 -0.96
C LYS A 53 1.37 -15.02 -0.05
N ASP A 54 1.63 -15.17 1.25
CA ASP A 54 0.63 -15.54 2.24
C ASP A 54 -0.47 -14.48 2.34
N VAL A 55 -0.10 -13.19 2.44
CA VAL A 55 -1.07 -12.09 2.46
C VAL A 55 -1.87 -12.00 1.17
N LEU A 56 -1.26 -12.26 0.01
CA LEU A 56 -1.97 -12.31 -1.27
C LEU A 56 -2.97 -13.46 -1.32
N GLN A 57 -2.59 -14.64 -0.85
CA GLN A 57 -3.49 -15.80 -0.80
C GLN A 57 -4.72 -15.49 0.06
N GLU A 58 -4.53 -14.98 1.28
CA GLU A 58 -5.63 -14.55 2.16
C GLU A 58 -6.49 -13.45 1.53
N SER A 59 -5.85 -12.51 0.83
CA SER A 59 -6.56 -11.44 0.13
C SER A 59 -7.44 -11.98 -0.99
N PHE A 60 -6.94 -12.91 -1.81
CA PHE A 60 -7.71 -13.51 -2.90
C PHE A 60 -8.83 -14.42 -2.39
N ILE A 61 -8.62 -15.17 -1.31
CA ILE A 61 -9.68 -15.91 -0.64
C ILE A 61 -10.83 -14.96 -0.27
N LYS A 62 -10.54 -13.82 0.37
CA LYS A 62 -11.56 -12.83 0.74
C LYS A 62 -12.20 -12.16 -0.48
N ILE A 63 -11.41 -11.80 -1.48
CA ILE A 63 -11.91 -11.20 -2.73
C ILE A 63 -12.95 -12.11 -3.37
N PHE A 64 -12.66 -13.39 -3.54
CA PHE A 64 -13.59 -14.32 -4.16
C PHE A 64 -14.76 -14.70 -3.24
N THR A 65 -14.55 -14.76 -1.93
CA THR A 65 -15.64 -15.01 -0.97
C THR A 65 -16.67 -13.89 -0.97
N PHE A 66 -16.23 -12.63 -1.15
CA PHE A 66 -17.12 -11.46 -1.09
C PHE A 66 -17.39 -10.83 -2.46
N LEU A 67 -17.08 -11.53 -3.55
CA LEU A 67 -17.22 -11.00 -4.91
C LEU A 67 -18.68 -10.67 -5.26
N ASP A 68 -19.63 -11.42 -4.72
CA ASP A 68 -21.07 -11.22 -4.86
C ASP A 68 -21.57 -9.91 -4.22
N SER A 69 -20.88 -9.44 -3.18
CA SER A 69 -21.17 -8.17 -2.52
C SER A 69 -20.62 -6.95 -3.27
N PHE A 70 -19.73 -7.15 -4.24
CA PHE A 70 -19.13 -6.07 -5.01
C PHE A 70 -20.15 -5.46 -6.00
N LYS A 71 -20.22 -4.14 -6.01
CA LYS A 71 -21.06 -3.38 -6.96
C LYS A 71 -20.18 -2.71 -7.99
N TYR A 72 -20.28 -3.16 -9.23
CA TYR A 72 -19.57 -2.57 -10.36
C TYR A 72 -19.98 -1.10 -10.57
N ARG A 73 -19.01 -0.20 -10.64
CA ARG A 73 -19.22 1.26 -10.81
C ARG A 73 -18.49 1.83 -12.03
N GLY A 74 -18.01 0.97 -12.91
CA GLY A 74 -17.22 1.32 -14.08
C GLY A 74 -15.84 0.68 -14.04
N GLU A 75 -15.12 0.82 -15.14
CA GLU A 75 -13.79 0.24 -15.33
C GLU A 75 -12.82 0.71 -14.23
N GLY A 76 -12.04 -0.24 -13.68
CA GLY A 76 -11.13 0.00 -12.58
C GLY A 76 -11.76 -0.08 -11.18
N SER A 77 -13.11 -0.10 -11.06
CA SER A 77 -13.75 -0.20 -9.75
C SER A 77 -13.47 -1.52 -9.05
N LEU A 78 -13.37 -2.62 -9.80
CA LEU A 78 -12.97 -3.92 -9.27
C LEU A 78 -11.53 -3.87 -8.73
N LYS A 79 -10.60 -3.32 -9.51
CA LYS A 79 -9.20 -3.14 -9.09
C LYS A 79 -9.09 -2.35 -7.78
N ALA A 80 -9.82 -1.23 -7.66
CA ALA A 80 -9.80 -0.39 -6.47
C ALA A 80 -10.39 -1.12 -5.25
N TRP A 81 -11.47 -1.88 -5.44
CA TRP A 81 -12.08 -2.69 -4.36
C TRP A 81 -11.15 -3.80 -3.90
N MET A 82 -10.53 -4.54 -4.82
CA MET A 82 -9.55 -5.57 -4.50
C MET A 82 -8.33 -4.99 -3.77
N ALA A 83 -7.82 -3.83 -4.22
CA ALA A 83 -6.72 -3.13 -3.56
C ALA A 83 -7.04 -2.76 -2.11
N LYS A 84 -8.27 -2.32 -1.83
CA LYS A 84 -8.72 -2.02 -0.46
C LYS A 84 -8.72 -3.25 0.43
N ILE A 85 -9.19 -4.40 -0.06
CA ILE A 85 -9.16 -5.68 0.69
C ILE A 85 -7.70 -6.06 0.96
N THR A 86 -6.87 -6.06 -0.07
CA THR A 86 -5.45 -6.44 0.03
C THR A 86 -4.69 -5.51 0.98
N LEU A 87 -4.90 -4.20 0.91
CA LEU A 87 -4.29 -3.25 1.84
C LEU A 87 -4.69 -3.55 3.29
N ASN A 88 -5.96 -3.84 3.55
CA ASN A 88 -6.42 -4.17 4.89
C ASN A 88 -5.76 -5.46 5.42
N GLU A 89 -5.61 -6.51 4.60
CA GLU A 89 -4.91 -7.73 5.00
C GLU A 89 -3.42 -7.48 5.23
N THR A 90 -2.80 -6.68 4.36
CA THR A 90 -1.40 -6.27 4.50
C THR A 90 -1.16 -5.53 5.83
N LEU A 91 -2.01 -4.55 6.15
CA LEU A 91 -1.89 -3.79 7.40
C LEU A 91 -2.20 -4.65 8.64
N LYS A 92 -3.13 -5.60 8.52
CA LYS A 92 -3.40 -6.59 9.57
C LYS A 92 -2.16 -7.47 9.81
N PHE A 93 -1.52 -7.95 8.75
CA PHE A 93 -0.27 -8.72 8.84
C PHE A 93 0.83 -7.89 9.53
N VAL A 94 1.06 -6.66 9.08
CA VAL A 94 2.04 -5.74 9.66
C VAL A 94 1.77 -5.53 11.15
N ARG A 95 0.54 -5.26 11.57
CA ARG A 95 0.18 -5.11 13.00
C ARG A 95 0.48 -6.33 13.85
N ASN A 96 0.24 -7.52 13.28
CA ASN A 96 0.39 -8.77 14.02
C ASN A 96 1.86 -9.20 14.15
N ASN A 97 2.68 -8.90 13.14
CA ASN A 97 4.06 -9.38 13.02
C ASN A 97 5.11 -8.31 13.28
N SER A 98 4.81 -7.04 13.04
CA SER A 98 5.72 -5.97 13.41
C SER A 98 5.56 -5.66 14.89
N ARG A 99 6.66 -5.66 15.61
CA ARG A 99 6.77 -4.91 16.86
C ARG A 99 6.73 -3.43 16.49
N LEU A 100 5.53 -2.90 16.17
CA LEU A 100 5.36 -1.46 16.07
C LEU A 100 5.84 -0.92 17.42
N PRO A 101 6.86 -0.08 17.48
CA PRO A 101 7.31 0.48 18.74
C PRO A 101 6.12 1.24 19.33
N ILE A 102 5.49 0.64 20.36
CA ILE A 102 4.42 1.28 21.12
C ILE A 102 5.02 2.36 22.03
N ASP A 103 6.34 2.30 22.23
CA ASP A 103 7.05 3.07 23.25
C ASP A 103 7.79 4.27 22.71
N SER A 104 7.42 5.35 23.40
CA SER A 104 8.22 6.52 23.79
C SER A 104 9.15 7.16 22.77
N ILE A 105 8.76 8.36 22.48
CA ILE A 105 9.61 9.49 22.13
C ILE A 105 10.92 9.41 22.94
N ASP A 106 11.97 8.88 22.33
CA ASP A 106 13.31 9.20 22.79
C ASP A 106 13.63 10.57 22.17
N ASP A 107 13.42 11.63 22.96
CA ASP A 107 13.51 13.05 22.55
C ASP A 107 14.91 13.45 22.04
N LYS A 108 15.86 12.52 22.00
CA LYS A 108 17.23 12.81 21.59
C LYS A 108 17.48 12.92 20.10
N ASP A 109 16.53 12.42 19.25
CA ASP A 109 16.67 12.46 17.79
C ASP A 109 15.86 13.60 17.12
N MET A 110 15.29 14.53 17.90
CA MET A 110 14.44 15.63 17.38
C MET A 110 15.18 16.78 16.71
N ASN A 111 16.48 16.71 16.50
CA ASN A 111 17.28 17.82 15.94
C ASN A 111 17.59 17.64 14.44
N ILE A 112 16.61 17.33 13.62
CA ILE A 112 16.68 17.61 12.18
C ILE A 112 15.57 18.62 11.88
N ALA A 113 15.98 19.80 11.43
CA ALA A 113 15.09 20.90 11.13
C ALA A 113 13.94 20.45 10.22
N ASP A 114 12.73 20.83 10.59
CA ASP A 114 11.45 20.58 9.88
C ASP A 114 11.37 21.34 8.53
N GLY A 115 12.49 21.61 7.89
CA GLY A 115 12.61 22.53 6.77
C GLY A 115 13.27 22.01 5.48
N ASP A 116 13.94 20.87 5.52
CA ASP A 116 14.52 20.36 4.29
C ASP A 116 13.44 19.59 3.48
N SER A 117 12.89 20.28 2.47
CA SER A 117 12.20 19.61 1.38
C SER A 117 13.13 18.48 0.88
N MET A 118 12.68 17.23 0.98
CA MET A 118 13.43 16.12 0.40
C MET A 118 13.45 16.31 -1.11
N GLU A 119 14.46 17.03 -1.61
CA GLU A 119 14.72 17.06 -3.05
C GLU A 119 15.12 15.64 -3.46
N THR A 120 14.31 15.03 -4.30
CA THR A 120 14.51 13.66 -4.77
C THR A 120 14.58 13.58 -6.30
N GLU A 121 14.59 14.73 -6.97
CA GLU A 121 14.56 14.82 -8.44
C GLU A 121 15.79 14.16 -9.10
N ASP A 122 16.92 14.14 -8.41
CA ASP A 122 18.19 13.53 -8.83
C ASP A 122 18.30 12.04 -8.45
N ILE A 123 17.33 11.49 -7.71
CA ILE A 123 17.37 10.10 -7.26
C ILE A 123 16.53 9.22 -8.20
N PRO A 124 17.11 8.17 -8.82
CA PRO A 124 16.33 7.21 -9.60
C PRO A 124 15.19 6.60 -8.78
N THR A 125 14.01 6.44 -9.39
CA THR A 125 12.80 5.98 -8.70
C THR A 125 12.97 4.60 -8.05
N ASP A 126 13.69 3.70 -8.70
CA ASP A 126 14.00 2.36 -8.17
C ASP A 126 14.90 2.43 -6.93
N VAL A 127 15.89 3.33 -6.93
CA VAL A 127 16.73 3.60 -5.76
C VAL A 127 15.90 4.17 -4.62
N LEU A 128 15.04 5.15 -4.88
CA LEU A 128 14.16 5.73 -3.86
C LEU A 128 13.26 4.66 -3.24
N HIS A 129 12.67 3.78 -4.06
CA HIS A 129 11.88 2.65 -3.57
C HIS A 129 12.71 1.71 -2.69
N GLN A 130 13.96 1.42 -3.08
CA GLN A 130 14.87 0.60 -2.28
C GLN A 130 15.16 1.24 -0.92
N LEU A 131 15.48 2.53 -0.89
CA LEU A 131 15.74 3.27 0.35
C LEU A 131 14.52 3.30 1.29
N ILE A 132 13.31 3.39 0.73
CA ILE A 132 12.06 3.30 1.51
C ILE A 132 11.87 1.88 2.07
N ARG A 133 12.13 0.84 1.28
CA ARG A 133 12.05 -0.56 1.75
C ARG A 133 12.99 -0.87 2.91
N GLU A 134 14.12 -0.19 2.98
CA GLU A 134 15.10 -0.35 4.05
C GLU A 134 14.74 0.38 5.36
N LEU A 135 13.65 1.13 5.40
CA LEU A 135 13.14 1.69 6.64
C LEU A 135 12.59 0.58 7.55
N PRO A 136 12.73 0.71 8.88
CA PRO A 136 12.05 -0.18 9.83
C PRO A 136 10.54 -0.24 9.56
N ASP A 137 9.92 -1.40 9.77
CA ASP A 137 8.55 -1.69 9.38
C ASP A 137 7.53 -0.62 9.78
N GLY A 138 7.56 -0.16 11.03
CA GLY A 138 6.65 0.87 11.53
C GLY A 138 6.82 2.20 10.80
N TYR A 139 8.06 2.62 10.59
CA TYR A 139 8.38 3.88 9.91
C TYR A 139 8.03 3.79 8.43
N ARG A 140 8.36 2.68 7.78
CA ARG A 140 7.99 2.40 6.39
C ARG A 140 6.48 2.39 6.20
N THR A 141 5.75 1.76 7.11
CA THR A 141 4.29 1.66 7.05
C THR A 141 3.64 3.03 7.17
N VAL A 142 4.01 3.83 8.17
CA VAL A 142 3.46 5.18 8.35
C VAL A 142 3.86 6.09 7.19
N PHE A 143 5.10 6.00 6.70
CA PHE A 143 5.55 6.78 5.56
C PHE A 143 4.72 6.48 4.31
N ASN A 144 4.53 5.20 3.96
CA ASN A 144 3.73 4.82 2.78
C ASN A 144 2.27 5.24 2.91
N LEU A 145 1.66 5.04 4.08
CA LEU A 145 0.27 5.45 4.31
C LEU A 145 0.09 6.98 4.20
N TYR A 146 1.03 7.77 4.74
CA TYR A 146 0.92 9.23 4.73
C TYR A 146 1.30 9.83 3.38
N VAL A 147 2.47 9.43 2.82
CA VAL A 147 3.05 10.09 1.63
C VAL A 147 2.50 9.50 0.33
N ILE A 148 2.27 8.20 0.28
CA ILE A 148 1.86 7.51 -0.96
C ILE A 148 0.34 7.31 -1.02
N ASP A 149 -0.29 6.94 0.11
CA ASP A 149 -1.72 6.64 0.15
C ASP A 149 -2.55 7.83 0.69
N ASP A 150 -1.92 9.00 0.90
CA ASP A 150 -2.54 10.29 1.31
C ASP A 150 -3.45 10.17 2.53
N LYS A 151 -3.03 9.39 3.54
CA LYS A 151 -3.76 9.20 4.78
C LYS A 151 -3.36 10.22 5.83
N SER A 152 -4.35 10.80 6.50
CA SER A 152 -4.11 11.62 7.69
C SER A 152 -3.59 10.79 8.86
N HIS A 153 -2.89 11.41 9.82
CA HIS A 153 -2.45 10.73 11.05
C HIS A 153 -3.60 10.09 11.82
N LYS A 154 -4.78 10.69 11.81
CA LYS A 154 -6.00 10.14 12.41
C LYS A 154 -6.42 8.83 11.75
N GLU A 155 -6.43 8.78 10.41
CA GLU A 155 -6.75 7.54 9.67
C GLU A 155 -5.68 6.47 9.90
N ILE A 156 -4.39 6.87 9.87
CA ILE A 156 -3.27 5.95 10.14
C ILE A 156 -3.38 5.37 11.55
N ALA A 157 -3.70 6.20 12.54
CA ALA A 157 -3.90 5.77 13.91
C ALA A 157 -5.00 4.71 14.02
N GLN A 158 -6.13 4.90 13.34
CA GLN A 158 -7.23 3.94 13.27
C GLN A 158 -6.83 2.64 12.55
N LEU A 159 -6.13 2.75 11.41
CA LEU A 159 -5.70 1.61 10.60
C LEU A 159 -4.69 0.74 11.34
N LEU A 160 -3.75 1.35 12.07
CA LEU A 160 -2.66 0.65 12.75
C LEU A 160 -2.94 0.35 14.24
N GLY A 161 -3.99 0.92 14.82
CA GLY A 161 -4.30 0.76 16.25
C GLY A 161 -3.30 1.49 17.15
N ILE A 162 -2.74 2.62 16.70
CA ILE A 162 -1.80 3.47 17.43
C ILE A 162 -2.42 4.84 17.74
N LYS A 163 -1.74 5.68 18.52
CA LYS A 163 -2.15 7.07 18.73
C LYS A 163 -1.70 7.97 17.59
N GLU A 164 -2.40 9.09 17.35
CA GLU A 164 -2.05 10.06 16.28
C GLU A 164 -0.65 10.65 16.46
N ASN A 165 -0.24 10.96 17.69
CA ASN A 165 1.10 11.47 17.98
C ASN A 165 2.19 10.43 17.70
N ILE A 166 1.91 9.13 17.88
CA ILE A 166 2.84 8.05 17.49
C ILE A 166 2.99 8.01 15.97
N SER A 167 1.88 8.13 15.23
CA SER A 167 1.95 8.23 13.76
C SER A 167 2.78 9.43 13.30
N ALA A 168 2.58 10.61 13.90
CA ALA A 168 3.35 11.81 13.56
C ALA A 168 4.86 11.63 13.87
N SER A 169 5.19 11.10 15.05
CA SER A 169 6.56 10.82 15.44
C SER A 169 7.23 9.79 14.52
N GLN A 170 6.53 8.71 14.15
CA GLN A 170 7.06 7.70 13.23
C GLN A 170 7.30 8.28 11.83
N LEU A 171 6.41 9.14 11.33
CA LEU A 171 6.62 9.84 10.06
C LEU A 171 7.85 10.73 10.09
N HIS A 172 8.02 11.52 11.16
CA HIS A 172 9.20 12.37 11.33
C HIS A 172 10.48 11.55 11.32
N LYS A 173 10.54 10.45 12.07
CA LYS A 173 11.69 9.51 12.10
C LYS A 173 11.91 8.86 10.73
N ALA A 174 10.86 8.46 10.03
CA ALA A 174 10.96 7.91 8.67
C ALA A 174 11.59 8.90 7.70
N LYS A 175 11.10 10.15 7.68
CA LYS A 175 11.66 11.23 6.83
C LYS A 175 13.12 11.52 7.15
N SER A 176 13.46 11.62 8.43
CA SER A 176 14.84 11.85 8.90
C SER A 176 15.80 10.71 8.47
N MET A 177 15.37 9.46 8.62
CA MET A 177 16.18 8.31 8.18
C MET A 177 16.34 8.28 6.67
N LEU A 178 15.26 8.56 5.93
CA LEU A 178 15.29 8.59 4.47
C LEU A 178 16.20 9.70 3.95
N ALA A 179 16.15 10.91 4.53
CA ALA A 179 17.03 12.02 4.19
C ALA A 179 18.51 11.66 4.40
N ARG A 180 18.85 10.98 5.51
CA ARG A 180 20.23 10.49 5.75
C ARG A 180 20.68 9.46 4.71
N LYS A 181 19.80 8.53 4.33
CA LYS A 181 20.09 7.53 3.30
C LYS A 181 20.29 8.15 1.93
N ILE A 182 19.46 9.13 1.55
CA ILE A 182 19.60 9.90 0.31
C ILE A 182 20.92 10.66 0.28
N LYS A 183 21.26 11.36 1.36
CA LYS A 183 22.53 12.07 1.48
C LYS A 183 23.72 11.14 1.31
N TYR A 184 23.69 9.97 1.95
CA TYR A 184 24.72 8.94 1.80
C TYR A 184 24.80 8.43 0.36
N TYR A 185 23.67 8.13 -0.26
CA TYR A 185 23.61 7.70 -1.66
C TYR A 185 24.26 8.74 -2.61
N ARG A 186 23.94 10.03 -2.42
CA ARG A 186 24.56 11.13 -3.20
C ARG A 186 26.07 11.16 -3.01
N THR A 187 26.55 11.01 -1.79
CA THR A 187 28.00 11.02 -1.47
C THR A 187 28.75 9.92 -2.20
N ILE A 188 28.22 8.70 -2.24
CA ILE A 188 28.89 7.55 -2.88
C ILE A 188 28.77 7.55 -4.40
N ASN A 189 27.78 8.23 -4.98
CA ASN A 189 27.58 8.32 -6.43
C ASN A 189 28.06 9.66 -7.01
N SER A 190 28.68 10.52 -6.20
CA SER A 190 29.24 11.83 -6.61
C SER A 190 28.20 12.74 -7.31
N ILE A 191 26.95 12.70 -6.81
CA ILE A 191 25.84 13.54 -7.30
C ILE A 191 25.69 14.74 -6.39
#